data_26f95e57c74796845c21d5a013988f49
#
_entry.id   26f95e57c74796845c21d5a013988f49
#
_cell.length_a   1.000
_cell.length_b   1.000
_cell.length_c   1.000
_cell.angle_alpha   90.00
_cell.angle_beta   90.00
_cell.angle_gamma   90.00
#
_symmetry.space_group_name_H-M   'P 1'
#
loop_
_entity.id
_entity.type
_entity.pdbx_description
1 polymer ?
#
loop_
_entity_poly.entity_id
_entity_poly.type
_entity_poly.pdbx_seq_one_letter_code
_entity_poly.pdbx_strand_id
1 'polypeptide(L)'
;MSPKVKYKKKLTKKYTKEVYEAIKKYCNTTDSRLVVNDYIEAQYELGLQFNELFFDAIKTLDKEFKIEHRVNKLGQIELLVMF
;
A
#
# COMPACT_ATOMS: atom_id res chain seq x y z
N MET A 1 22.01 4.46 19.06
CA MET A 1 21.02 4.73 17.97
C MET A 1 20.38 6.09 18.19
N SER A 2 20.29 6.88 17.13
CA SER A 2 19.67 8.18 17.26
C SER A 2 18.15 8.04 17.42
N PRO A 3 17.50 8.94 18.20
CA PRO A 3 16.04 8.94 18.36
C PRO A 3 15.29 9.02 17.03
N LYS A 4 15.90 9.61 16.01
CA LYS A 4 15.30 9.75 14.69
C LYS A 4 15.02 8.41 14.01
N VAL A 5 15.86 7.39 14.24
CA VAL A 5 15.67 6.06 13.63
C VAL A 5 14.47 5.34 14.25
N LYS A 6 14.31 5.41 15.57
CA LYS A 6 13.15 4.84 16.27
C LYS A 6 11.85 5.51 15.83
N TYR A 7 11.88 6.84 15.70
CA TYR A 7 10.72 7.62 15.26
C TYR A 7 10.30 7.24 13.84
N LYS A 8 11.27 7.10 12.93
CA LYS A 8 11.02 6.71 11.55
C LYS A 8 10.36 5.34 11.45
N LYS A 9 10.84 4.35 12.21
CA LYS A 9 10.26 3.01 12.25
C LYS A 9 8.80 3.03 12.75
N LYS A 10 8.52 3.82 13.76
CA LYS A 10 7.19 3.95 14.33
C LYS A 10 6.21 4.56 13.32
N LEU A 11 6.63 5.62 12.61
CA LEU A 11 5.84 6.25 11.58
C LEU A 11 5.58 5.30 10.39
N THR A 12 6.59 4.51 10.01
CA THR A 12 6.48 3.56 8.93
C THR A 12 5.44 2.48 9.25
N LYS A 13 5.46 1.95 10.46
CA LYS A 13 4.47 0.96 10.91
C LYS A 13 3.05 1.51 10.88
N LYS A 14 2.88 2.71 11.41
CA LYS A 14 1.57 3.38 11.44
C LYS A 14 1.06 3.62 10.02
N TYR A 15 1.92 4.13 9.15
CA TYR A 15 1.56 4.39 7.77
C TYR A 15 1.24 3.09 7.01
N THR A 16 2.03 2.04 7.22
CA THR A 16 1.77 0.74 6.60
C THR A 16 0.39 0.21 6.97
N LYS A 17 -0.01 0.40 8.23
CA LYS A 17 -1.34 0.02 8.69
C LYS A 17 -2.43 0.85 7.98
N GLU A 18 -2.21 2.15 7.83
CA GLU A 18 -3.14 3.03 7.11
C GLU A 18 -3.31 2.59 5.66
N VAL A 19 -2.21 2.24 5.00
CA VAL A 19 -2.23 1.74 3.62
C VAL A 19 -3.03 0.44 3.54
N TYR A 20 -2.80 -0.49 4.44
CA TYR A 20 -3.52 -1.75 4.49
C TYR A 20 -5.03 -1.53 4.65
N GLU A 21 -5.42 -0.68 5.60
CA GLU A 21 -6.83 -0.37 5.82
C GLU A 21 -7.47 0.28 4.59
N ALA A 22 -6.73 1.15 3.89
CA ALA A 22 -7.21 1.79 2.67
C ALA A 22 -7.46 0.76 1.56
N ILE A 23 -6.53 -0.20 1.39
CA ILE A 23 -6.68 -1.26 0.38
C ILE A 23 -7.85 -2.17 0.73
N LYS A 24 -8.00 -2.54 2.00
CA LYS A 24 -9.14 -3.34 2.47
C LYS A 24 -10.46 -2.66 2.15
N LYS A 25 -10.55 -1.38 2.48
CA LYS A 25 -11.76 -0.60 2.22
C LYS A 25 -12.07 -0.54 0.73
N TYR A 26 -11.05 -0.28 -0.09
CA TYR A 26 -11.22 -0.23 -1.54
C TYR A 26 -11.73 -1.56 -2.08
N CYS A 27 -11.08 -2.67 -1.73
CA CYS A 27 -11.45 -3.99 -2.22
C CYS A 27 -12.85 -4.40 -1.76
N ASN A 28 -13.22 -4.05 -0.53
CA ASN A 28 -14.56 -4.36 -0.01
C ASN A 28 -15.64 -3.52 -0.68
N THR A 29 -15.36 -2.25 -0.96
CA THR A 29 -16.33 -1.33 -1.55
C THR A 29 -16.55 -1.61 -3.04
N THR A 30 -15.50 -1.93 -3.78
CA THR A 30 -15.56 -2.14 -5.22
C THR A 30 -15.71 -3.62 -5.62
N ASP A 31 -15.50 -4.51 -4.64
CA ASP A 31 -15.48 -5.97 -4.87
C ASP A 31 -14.47 -6.35 -5.96
N SER A 32 -13.32 -5.64 -5.99
CA SER A 32 -12.35 -5.77 -7.07
C SER A 32 -10.97 -5.38 -6.56
N ARG A 33 -9.94 -5.81 -7.31
CA ARG A 33 -8.57 -5.36 -7.04
C ARG A 33 -8.38 -3.94 -7.58
N LEU A 34 -7.45 -3.22 -6.99
CA LEU A 34 -7.04 -1.91 -7.48
C LEU A 34 -6.06 -2.13 -8.64
N VAL A 35 -6.37 -1.53 -9.80
CA VAL A 35 -5.49 -1.58 -10.98
C VAL A 35 -5.16 -0.14 -11.37
N VAL A 36 -3.89 0.21 -11.33
CA VAL A 36 -3.42 1.58 -11.56
C VAL A 36 -2.16 1.57 -12.43
N ASN A 37 -1.83 2.72 -13.01
CA ASN A 37 -0.66 2.84 -13.87
C ASN A 37 0.64 3.08 -13.09
N ASP A 38 0.55 3.70 -11.91
CA ASP A 38 1.71 3.96 -11.07
C ASP A 38 1.30 4.08 -9.59
N TYR A 39 2.31 4.21 -8.72
CA TYR A 39 2.07 4.24 -7.28
C TYR A 39 1.49 5.58 -6.81
N ILE A 40 1.66 6.64 -7.56
CA ILE A 40 1.04 7.94 -7.26
C ILE A 40 -0.47 7.84 -7.48
N GLU A 41 -0.87 7.25 -8.59
CA GLU A 41 -2.29 6.99 -8.89
C GLU A 41 -2.91 6.07 -7.84
N ALA A 42 -2.17 5.06 -7.40
CA ALA A 42 -2.65 4.14 -6.36
C ALA A 42 -2.99 4.91 -5.07
N GLN A 43 -2.12 5.80 -4.63
CA GLN A 43 -2.36 6.61 -3.44
C GLN A 43 -3.60 7.49 -3.61
N TYR A 44 -3.73 8.10 -4.76
CA TYR A 44 -4.88 8.94 -5.07
C TYR A 44 -6.19 8.14 -5.02
N GLU A 45 -6.22 6.99 -5.68
CA GLU A 45 -7.41 6.13 -5.71
C GLU A 45 -7.79 5.60 -4.32
N LEU A 46 -6.79 5.37 -3.48
CA LEU A 46 -7.01 4.90 -2.11
C LEU A 46 -7.40 6.02 -1.14
N GLY A 47 -7.44 7.27 -1.61
CA GLY A 47 -7.75 8.41 -0.76
C GLY A 47 -6.63 8.78 0.21
N LEU A 48 -5.41 8.38 -0.11
CA LEU A 48 -4.23 8.69 0.70
C LEU A 48 -3.53 9.92 0.19
N GLN A 49 -2.93 10.68 1.09
CA GLN A 49 -2.04 11.77 0.70
C GLN A 49 -0.74 11.19 0.17
N PHE A 50 -0.08 11.92 -0.74
CA PHE A 50 1.20 11.48 -1.28
C PHE A 50 2.22 11.25 -0.16
N ASN A 51 2.90 10.11 -0.23
CA ASN A 51 3.91 9.74 0.76
C ASN A 51 4.95 8.85 0.08
N GLU A 52 6.21 9.21 0.23
CA GLU A 52 7.33 8.48 -0.36
C GLU A 52 7.46 7.05 0.19
N LEU A 53 6.89 6.80 1.35
CA LEU A 53 6.95 5.48 2.00
C LEU A 53 5.91 4.50 1.45
N PHE A 54 5.08 4.92 0.50
CA PHE A 54 4.00 4.08 -0.01
C PHE A 54 4.52 2.78 -0.62
N PHE A 55 5.55 2.86 -1.45
CA PHE A 55 6.13 1.67 -2.08
C PHE A 55 6.67 0.70 -1.02
N ASP A 56 7.37 1.22 -0.01
CA ASP A 56 7.88 0.38 1.08
C ASP A 56 6.75 -0.27 1.88
N ALA A 57 5.66 0.46 2.10
CA ALA A 57 4.48 -0.08 2.77
C ALA A 57 3.87 -1.24 1.96
N ILE A 58 3.73 -1.07 0.65
CA ILE A 58 3.21 -2.11 -0.25
C ILE A 58 4.09 -3.34 -0.22
N LYS A 59 5.42 -3.17 -0.29
CA LYS A 59 6.36 -4.29 -0.24
C LYS A 59 6.26 -5.04 1.09
N THR A 60 6.15 -4.31 2.19
CA THR A 60 5.99 -4.90 3.52
C THR A 60 4.71 -5.73 3.62
N LEU A 61 3.59 -5.18 3.16
CA LEU A 61 2.30 -5.88 3.21
C LEU A 61 2.30 -7.13 2.32
N ASP A 62 2.94 -7.06 1.16
CA ASP A 62 3.08 -8.20 0.27
C ASP A 62 3.94 -9.30 0.91
N LYS A 63 5.05 -8.90 1.52
CA LYS A 63 5.95 -9.82 2.22
C LYS A 63 5.25 -10.51 3.41
N GLU A 64 4.33 -9.82 4.05
CA GLU A 64 3.56 -10.34 5.17
C GLU A 64 2.30 -11.12 4.73
N PHE A 65 2.11 -11.31 3.44
CA PHE A 65 0.96 -11.98 2.86
C PHE A 65 -0.39 -11.33 3.21
N LYS A 66 -0.37 -10.03 3.46
CA LYS A 66 -1.59 -9.26 3.73
C LYS A 66 -2.23 -8.75 2.46
N ILE A 67 -1.45 -8.51 1.43
CA ILE A 67 -1.93 -8.11 0.11
C ILE A 67 -1.20 -8.90 -0.97
N GLU A 68 -1.81 -8.98 -2.15
CA GLU A 68 -1.14 -9.40 -3.36
C GLU A 68 -0.73 -8.15 -4.11
N HIS A 69 0.53 -8.07 -4.51
CA HIS A 69 1.08 -6.95 -5.27
C HIS A 69 1.78 -7.51 -6.50
N ARG A 70 1.32 -7.12 -7.67
CA ARG A 70 1.94 -7.59 -8.91
C ARG A 70 1.82 -6.53 -10.00
N VAL A 71 2.63 -6.70 -11.05
CA VAL A 71 2.59 -5.88 -12.26
C VAL A 71 2.10 -6.78 -13.39
N ASN A 72 1.05 -6.38 -14.09
CA ASN A 72 0.49 -7.16 -15.16
C ASN A 72 1.23 -6.95 -16.49
N LYS A 73 0.80 -7.62 -17.55
CA LYS A 73 1.43 -7.56 -18.87
C LYS A 73 1.40 -6.16 -19.49
N LEU A 74 0.45 -5.34 -19.08
CA LEU A 74 0.33 -3.97 -19.57
C LEU A 74 1.16 -2.98 -18.76
N GLY A 75 1.94 -3.47 -17.77
CA GLY A 75 2.74 -2.62 -16.91
C GLY A 75 1.94 -1.95 -15.80
N GLN A 76 0.69 -2.33 -15.61
CA GLN A 76 -0.15 -1.78 -14.56
C GLN A 76 0.07 -2.50 -13.24
N ILE A 77 -0.03 -1.74 -12.15
CA ILE A 77 0.10 -2.26 -10.79
C ILE A 77 -1.25 -2.77 -10.33
N GLU A 78 -1.27 -3.98 -9.77
CA GLU A 78 -2.48 -4.58 -9.22
C GLU A 78 -2.29 -4.85 -7.74
N LEU A 79 -3.24 -4.40 -6.93
CA LEU A 79 -3.23 -4.60 -5.48
C LEU A 79 -4.55 -5.23 -5.06
N LEU A 80 -4.45 -6.29 -4.26
CA LEU A 80 -5.61 -7.01 -3.76
C LEU A 80 -5.36 -7.41 -2.31
N VAL A 81 -6.37 -7.22 -1.45
CA VAL A 81 -6.24 -7.66 -0.07
C VAL A 81 -6.37 -9.18 0.00
N MET A 82 -5.51 -9.81 0.80
CA MET A 82 -5.53 -11.26 1.02
C MET A 82 -6.29 -11.55 2.30
N PHE A 83 -7.21 -12.48 2.25
CA PHE A 83 -8.01 -12.90 3.41
C PHE A 83 -7.56 -14.25 3.92
#